data_4e16a26f79466c96c87eb0652d008c85
#
_entry.id   4e16a26f79466c96c87eb0652d008c85
#
_cell.length_a   1.000
_cell.length_b   1.000
_cell.length_c   1.000
_cell.angle_alpha   90.00
_cell.angle_beta   90.00
_cell.angle_gamma   90.00
#
_symmetry.space_group_name_H-M   'P 1'
#
loop_
_entity.id
_entity.type
_entity.pdbx_description
1 polymer ?
#
loop_
_entity_poly.entity_id
_entity_poly.type
_entity_poly.pdbx_seq_one_letter_code
_entity_poly.pdbx_strand_id
1 'polypeptide(L)'
;MKIIDIIILSFAKTPAHYQLTVNCLESLKKSKHYSRFNVIVVETNEDINFKDFGVTTFSFNKPFNYNHFANEAIKLSENELIGVFNNDVIFSENWFDEILKNDIPDIYSCSPISLTSTSQREFISCKNPVLGYQIAKHVSGWALVFTRELWLKIGGLDESYSFWCSDDAYAKQLQQNDIEHYLIPTSIVNHVEQGSNTLKTLNEDLKNELTYVQAKVWNKNNNDNKFGLNGK
;
A
#
# COMPACT_ATOMS: atom_id res chain seq x y z
N MET A 1 12.00 13.37 16.50
CA MET A 1 11.42 12.02 16.67
C MET A 1 10.66 11.69 15.41
N LYS A 2 10.91 10.57 14.77
CA LYS A 2 10.13 10.05 13.64
C LYS A 2 8.77 9.62 14.13
N ILE A 3 7.77 9.70 13.28
CA ILE A 3 6.37 9.44 13.66
C ILE A 3 5.71 8.42 12.74
N ILE A 4 6.31 8.14 11.58
CA ILE A 4 5.79 7.15 10.64
C ILE A 4 6.93 6.52 9.87
N ASP A 5 6.86 5.22 9.65
CA ASP A 5 7.66 4.49 8.67
C ASP A 5 6.93 4.50 7.33
N ILE A 6 7.57 5.06 6.31
CA ILE A 6 7.07 5.10 4.94
C ILE A 6 7.79 4.02 4.15
N ILE A 7 7.08 2.98 3.77
CA ILE A 7 7.60 1.86 2.99
C ILE A 7 7.10 2.03 1.56
N ILE A 8 8.03 2.16 0.61
CA ILE A 8 7.73 2.27 -0.82
C ILE A 8 8.23 1.01 -1.49
N LEU A 9 7.31 0.27 -2.12
CA LEU A 9 7.63 -0.95 -2.84
C LEU A 9 7.94 -0.62 -4.30
N SER A 10 9.19 -0.82 -4.71
CA SER A 10 9.72 -0.44 -6.02
C SER A 10 10.13 -1.67 -6.83
N PHE A 11 9.92 -1.56 -8.16
CA PHE A 11 10.23 -2.59 -9.14
C PHE A 11 10.85 -1.93 -10.38
N ALA A 12 12.05 -1.39 -10.22
CA ALA A 12 12.71 -0.56 -11.23
C ALA A 12 13.46 -1.40 -12.28
N LYS A 13 12.74 -2.17 -13.09
CA LYS A 13 13.32 -2.95 -14.21
C LYS A 13 13.65 -2.15 -15.47
N THR A 14 13.12 -0.95 -15.61
CA THR A 14 13.35 -0.06 -16.73
C THR A 14 13.61 1.35 -16.27
N PRO A 15 14.24 2.23 -17.06
CA PRO A 15 14.38 3.65 -16.71
C PRO A 15 13.04 4.33 -16.40
N ALA A 16 11.96 3.94 -17.08
CA ALA A 16 10.63 4.47 -16.82
C ALA A 16 10.11 4.04 -15.43
N HIS A 17 10.30 2.79 -15.02
CA HIS A 17 9.93 2.31 -13.69
C HIS A 17 10.78 2.97 -12.60
N TYR A 18 12.08 3.18 -12.83
CA TYR A 18 12.95 3.95 -11.94
C TYR A 18 12.42 5.37 -11.75
N GLN A 19 12.02 6.04 -12.83
CA GLN A 19 11.49 7.39 -12.78
C GLN A 19 10.18 7.50 -11.97
N LEU A 20 9.34 6.46 -11.95
CA LEU A 20 8.16 6.43 -11.09
C LEU A 20 8.55 6.55 -9.61
N THR A 21 9.52 5.75 -9.17
CA THR A 21 10.03 5.82 -7.78
C THR A 21 10.65 7.18 -7.48
N VAL A 22 11.42 7.74 -8.42
CA VAL A 22 11.98 9.10 -8.27
C VAL A 22 10.87 10.13 -8.08
N ASN A 23 9.84 10.14 -8.93
CA ASN A 23 8.72 11.09 -8.84
C ASN A 23 7.96 10.93 -7.52
N CYS A 24 7.76 9.69 -7.07
CA CYS A 24 7.15 9.37 -5.78
C CYS A 24 7.95 10.00 -4.63
N LEU A 25 9.27 9.76 -4.58
CA LEU A 25 10.17 10.30 -3.56
C LEU A 25 10.25 11.84 -3.59
N GLU A 26 10.30 12.45 -4.78
CA GLU A 26 10.28 13.89 -4.94
C GLU A 26 8.98 14.52 -4.42
N SER A 27 7.85 13.88 -4.68
CA SER A 27 6.57 14.35 -4.15
C SER A 27 6.50 14.20 -2.63
N LEU A 28 7.00 13.08 -2.10
CA LEU A 28 7.05 12.83 -0.66
C LEU A 28 7.94 13.87 0.07
N LYS A 29 9.08 14.26 -0.53
CA LYS A 29 9.96 15.30 0.02
C LYS A 29 9.29 16.66 0.19
N LYS A 30 8.25 16.96 -0.59
CA LYS A 30 7.46 18.19 -0.50
C LYS A 30 6.41 18.15 0.60
N SER A 31 6.19 16.97 1.22
CA SER A 31 5.23 16.82 2.30
C SER A 31 5.64 17.63 3.52
N LYS A 32 4.68 18.26 4.17
CA LYS A 32 4.89 18.83 5.50
C LYS A 32 5.42 17.73 6.43
N HIS A 33 6.30 18.13 7.33
CA HIS A 33 6.89 17.22 8.30
C HIS A 33 7.74 16.07 7.69
N TYR A 34 8.20 16.18 6.44
CA TYR A 34 9.06 15.16 5.83
C TYR A 34 10.24 14.74 6.72
N SER A 35 10.84 15.69 7.46
CA SER A 35 11.93 15.40 8.41
C SER A 35 11.54 14.42 9.53
N ARG A 36 10.25 14.20 9.75
CA ARG A 36 9.69 13.25 10.73
C ARG A 36 9.39 11.87 10.12
N PHE A 37 9.55 11.69 8.82
CA PHE A 37 9.35 10.40 8.17
C PHE A 37 10.64 9.58 8.18
N ASN A 38 10.50 8.28 8.48
CA ASN A 38 11.53 7.29 8.20
C ASN A 38 11.17 6.62 6.87
N VAL A 39 11.93 6.89 5.81
CA VAL A 39 11.58 6.43 4.46
C VAL A 39 12.45 5.25 4.07
N ILE A 40 11.79 4.15 3.74
CA ILE A 40 12.38 2.89 3.33
C ILE A 40 11.86 2.55 1.94
N VAL A 41 12.76 2.39 0.97
CA VAL A 41 12.43 1.87 -0.36
C VAL A 41 12.85 0.40 -0.41
N VAL A 42 11.91 -0.47 -0.74
CA VAL A 42 12.21 -1.87 -1.03
C VAL A 42 12.28 -2.02 -2.55
N GLU A 43 13.46 -2.31 -3.07
CA GLU A 43 13.73 -2.44 -4.49
C GLU A 43 14.07 -3.89 -4.85
N THR A 44 13.57 -4.38 -5.97
CA THR A 44 13.85 -5.74 -6.45
C THR A 44 15.12 -5.84 -7.29
N ASN A 45 15.66 -4.71 -7.74
CA ASN A 45 16.90 -4.64 -8.49
C ASN A 45 18.05 -4.22 -7.56
N GLU A 46 18.97 -5.14 -7.28
CA GLU A 46 20.10 -4.92 -6.35
C GLU A 46 21.08 -3.84 -6.84
N ASP A 47 21.12 -3.56 -8.13
CA ASP A 47 21.98 -2.51 -8.72
C ASP A 47 21.45 -1.10 -8.52
N ILE A 48 20.21 -0.98 -8.02
CA ILE A 48 19.53 0.31 -7.83
C ILE A 48 19.46 0.65 -6.33
N ASN A 49 19.79 1.90 -6.01
CA ASN A 49 19.53 2.47 -4.70
C ASN A 49 19.06 3.92 -4.83
N PHE A 50 18.41 4.39 -3.77
CA PHE A 50 17.83 5.73 -3.70
C PHE A 50 18.48 6.59 -2.60
N LYS A 51 19.73 6.29 -2.21
CA LYS A 51 20.46 7.00 -1.14
C LYS A 51 20.57 8.51 -1.36
N ASP A 52 20.67 8.94 -2.62
CA ASP A 52 20.76 10.37 -2.98
C ASP A 52 19.48 11.14 -2.61
N PHE A 53 18.39 10.44 -2.39
CA PHE A 53 17.15 10.99 -1.83
C PHE A 53 17.14 11.06 -0.30
N GLY A 54 18.18 10.57 0.37
CA GLY A 54 18.25 10.53 1.84
C GLY A 54 17.35 9.47 2.45
N VAL A 55 17.08 8.39 1.72
CA VAL A 55 16.23 7.27 2.13
C VAL A 55 17.05 5.99 2.27
N THR A 56 16.55 5.05 3.07
CA THR A 56 17.13 3.70 3.15
C THR A 56 16.60 2.86 2.00
N THR A 57 17.47 2.17 1.28
CA THR A 57 17.07 1.20 0.26
C THR A 57 17.43 -0.21 0.71
N PHE A 58 16.47 -1.12 0.70
CA PHE A 58 16.68 -2.55 0.89
C PHE A 58 16.37 -3.28 -0.41
N SER A 59 17.19 -4.28 -0.72
CA SER A 59 16.97 -5.18 -1.84
C SER A 59 16.88 -6.61 -1.36
N PHE A 60 15.92 -7.35 -1.87
CA PHE A 60 15.76 -8.77 -1.56
C PHE A 60 16.00 -9.59 -2.83
N ASN A 61 16.99 -10.46 -2.81
CA ASN A 61 17.26 -11.41 -3.88
C ASN A 61 16.23 -12.55 -3.89
N LYS A 62 14.97 -12.18 -4.13
CA LYS A 62 13.82 -13.09 -4.19
C LYS A 62 12.84 -12.60 -5.27
N PRO A 63 12.00 -13.50 -5.81
CA PRO A 63 10.87 -13.07 -6.65
C PRO A 63 10.02 -12.01 -5.93
N PHE A 64 9.53 -11.04 -6.69
CA PHE A 64 8.71 -9.98 -6.13
C PHE A 64 7.47 -10.56 -5.45
N ASN A 65 7.28 -10.19 -4.19
CA ASN A 65 6.08 -10.46 -3.42
C ASN A 65 5.76 -9.23 -2.58
N TYR A 66 4.69 -8.54 -2.93
CA TYR A 66 4.27 -7.30 -2.31
C TYR A 66 4.17 -7.41 -0.78
N ASN A 67 3.39 -8.38 -0.29
CA ASN A 67 3.14 -8.56 1.14
C ASN A 67 4.39 -9.01 1.88
N HIS A 68 5.18 -9.92 1.31
CA HIS A 68 6.45 -10.35 1.91
C HIS A 68 7.42 -9.18 2.06
N PHE A 69 7.61 -8.39 1.01
CA PHE A 69 8.55 -7.26 1.05
C PHE A 69 8.10 -6.16 2.00
N ALA A 70 6.78 -5.88 2.05
CA ALA A 70 6.24 -4.97 3.04
C ALA A 70 6.46 -5.48 4.46
N ASN A 71 6.17 -6.76 4.75
CA ASN A 71 6.40 -7.36 6.06
C ASN A 71 7.87 -7.29 6.49
N GLU A 72 8.80 -7.61 5.61
CA GLU A 72 10.24 -7.54 5.92
C GLU A 72 10.69 -6.11 6.22
N ALA A 73 10.22 -5.12 5.45
CA ALA A 73 10.51 -3.72 5.73
C ALA A 73 9.90 -3.24 7.05
N ILE A 74 8.69 -3.70 7.40
CA ILE A 74 8.05 -3.40 8.68
C ILE A 74 8.86 -3.97 9.85
N LYS A 75 9.41 -5.17 9.72
CA LYS A 75 10.27 -5.79 10.75
C LYS A 75 11.57 -5.01 10.97
N LEU A 76 12.06 -4.29 9.95
CA LEU A 76 13.27 -3.47 10.00
C LEU A 76 13.00 -2.02 10.46
N SER A 77 11.75 -1.69 10.76
CA SER A 77 11.30 -0.37 11.18
C SER A 77 10.76 -0.40 12.61
N GLU A 78 10.60 0.78 13.27
CA GLU A 78 10.33 0.83 14.72
C GLU A 78 9.18 1.78 15.09
N ASN A 79 8.70 2.62 14.16
CA ASN A 79 7.65 3.58 14.51
C ASN A 79 6.29 2.89 14.64
N GLU A 80 5.42 3.46 15.47
CA GLU A 80 4.07 2.95 15.72
C GLU A 80 3.15 3.08 14.50
N LEU A 81 3.34 4.12 13.68
CA LEU A 81 2.56 4.30 12.46
C LEU A 81 3.37 3.86 11.24
N ILE A 82 2.72 3.15 10.34
CA ILE A 82 3.32 2.55 9.16
C ILE A 82 2.48 2.94 7.94
N GLY A 83 3.15 3.40 6.88
CA GLY A 83 2.55 3.61 5.57
C GLY A 83 3.20 2.69 4.54
N VAL A 84 2.41 1.90 3.82
CA VAL A 84 2.87 1.07 2.70
C VAL A 84 2.32 1.64 1.41
N PHE A 85 3.20 1.97 0.48
CA PHE A 85 2.86 2.67 -0.76
C PHE A 85 3.48 2.01 -1.98
N ASN A 86 2.74 2.06 -3.09
CA ASN A 86 3.33 1.79 -4.39
C ASN A 86 4.31 2.90 -4.78
N ASN A 87 5.24 2.59 -5.67
CA ASN A 87 6.21 3.56 -6.19
C ASN A 87 5.66 4.51 -7.25
N ASP A 88 4.43 4.33 -7.68
CA ASP A 88 3.74 5.16 -8.68
C ASP A 88 2.65 6.05 -8.06
N VAL A 89 2.86 6.46 -6.81
CA VAL A 89 2.00 7.42 -6.14
C VAL A 89 2.64 8.81 -6.06
N ILE A 90 1.80 9.84 -6.01
CA ILE A 90 2.19 11.25 -5.85
C ILE A 90 1.49 11.81 -4.60
N PHE A 91 2.28 12.19 -3.63
CA PHE A 91 1.81 12.75 -2.37
C PHE A 91 1.45 14.23 -2.49
N SER A 92 0.31 14.66 -1.95
CA SER A 92 0.06 16.08 -1.72
C SER A 92 0.83 16.59 -0.50
N GLU A 93 1.08 17.90 -0.42
CA GLU A 93 1.87 18.48 0.66
C GLU A 93 1.31 18.16 2.06
N ASN A 94 -0.01 18.15 2.22
CA ASN A 94 -0.69 18.01 3.51
C ASN A 94 -1.25 16.61 3.76
N TRP A 95 -0.93 15.61 2.93
CA TRP A 95 -1.55 14.28 3.01
C TRP A 95 -1.50 13.67 4.42
N PHE A 96 -0.38 13.83 5.09
CA PHE A 96 -0.18 13.23 6.41
C PHE A 96 -0.85 14.04 7.53
N ASP A 97 -0.87 15.38 7.43
CA ASP A 97 -1.60 16.23 8.38
C ASP A 97 -3.09 15.89 8.39
N GLU A 98 -3.65 15.57 7.22
CA GLU A 98 -5.06 15.19 7.10
C GLU A 98 -5.35 13.84 7.77
N ILE A 99 -4.40 12.92 7.79
CA ILE A 99 -4.51 11.69 8.60
C ILE A 99 -4.44 12.03 10.09
N LEU A 100 -3.46 12.85 10.49
CA LEU A 100 -3.25 13.20 11.91
C LEU A 100 -4.37 14.04 12.55
N LYS A 101 -5.25 14.65 11.74
CA LYS A 101 -6.46 15.34 12.25
C LYS A 101 -7.49 14.37 12.83
N ASN A 102 -7.40 13.11 12.48
CA ASN A 102 -8.28 12.08 13.00
C ASN A 102 -7.68 11.52 14.30
N ASP A 103 -8.52 11.08 15.18
CA ASP A 103 -8.09 10.35 16.36
C ASP A 103 -7.56 9.00 15.92
N ILE A 104 -6.27 8.71 16.22
CA ILE A 104 -5.61 7.48 15.80
C ILE A 104 -5.49 6.57 17.03
N PRO A 105 -6.39 5.57 17.19
CA PRO A 105 -6.27 4.58 18.25
C PRO A 105 -5.09 3.63 18.03
N ASP A 106 -4.75 2.82 19.05
CA ASP A 106 -3.66 1.84 18.99
C ASP A 106 -3.81 0.86 17.82
N ILE A 107 -5.05 0.50 17.49
CA ILE A 107 -5.38 -0.35 16.34
C ILE A 107 -6.13 0.51 15.32
N TYR A 108 -5.44 0.91 14.26
CA TYR A 108 -5.95 1.84 13.25
C TYR A 108 -5.56 1.43 11.83
N SER A 109 -6.49 1.62 10.90
CA SER A 109 -6.27 1.39 9.48
C SER A 109 -6.98 2.45 8.64
N CYS A 110 -6.26 3.06 7.69
CA CYS A 110 -6.86 3.95 6.72
C CYS A 110 -6.15 3.91 5.36
N SER A 111 -6.83 4.48 4.35
CA SER A 111 -6.25 4.81 3.04
C SER A 111 -6.48 6.29 2.73
N PRO A 112 -5.48 7.02 2.22
CA PRO A 112 -5.68 8.31 1.56
C PRO A 112 -6.50 8.14 0.30
N ILE A 113 -7.19 9.22 -0.14
CA ILE A 113 -7.90 9.25 -1.41
C ILE A 113 -6.95 9.50 -2.60
N SER A 114 -7.25 8.91 -3.74
CA SER A 114 -6.65 9.28 -5.03
C SER A 114 -7.68 10.02 -5.90
N LEU A 115 -7.39 11.27 -6.24
CA LEU A 115 -8.26 12.07 -7.11
C LEU A 115 -8.27 11.57 -8.56
N THR A 116 -7.29 10.75 -8.94
CA THR A 116 -7.20 10.11 -10.26
C THR A 116 -8.01 8.81 -10.33
N SER A 117 -8.36 8.21 -9.18
CA SER A 117 -9.15 6.98 -9.13
C SER A 117 -10.63 7.23 -9.48
N THR A 118 -11.11 6.55 -10.50
CA THR A 118 -12.54 6.60 -10.88
C THR A 118 -13.44 6.00 -9.81
N SER A 119 -12.95 4.99 -9.07
CA SER A 119 -13.69 4.30 -8.03
C SER A 119 -13.88 5.14 -6.76
N GLN A 120 -13.08 6.21 -6.58
CA GLN A 120 -13.14 7.08 -5.41
C GLN A 120 -13.82 8.42 -5.66
N ARG A 121 -14.33 8.68 -6.88
CA ARG A 121 -14.95 9.97 -7.26
C ARG A 121 -16.08 10.40 -6.35
N GLU A 122 -16.89 9.48 -5.88
CA GLU A 122 -18.03 9.77 -5.00
C GLU A 122 -17.61 10.35 -3.64
N PHE A 123 -16.36 10.13 -3.20
CA PHE A 123 -15.84 10.56 -1.91
C PHE A 123 -15.08 11.89 -1.94
N ILE A 124 -14.79 12.46 -3.13
CA ILE A 124 -13.97 13.67 -3.26
C ILE A 124 -14.57 14.88 -2.50
N SER A 125 -15.88 14.96 -2.38
CA SER A 125 -16.57 16.02 -1.65
C SER A 125 -16.74 15.74 -0.15
N CYS A 126 -16.46 14.52 0.31
CA CYS A 126 -16.57 14.15 1.70
C CYS A 126 -15.50 14.85 2.54
N LYS A 127 -15.86 15.26 3.76
CA LYS A 127 -14.94 15.94 4.70
C LYS A 127 -14.55 15.06 5.88
N ASN A 128 -15.35 14.04 6.16
CA ASN A 128 -15.13 13.12 7.26
C ASN A 128 -14.61 11.77 6.73
N PRO A 129 -13.88 11.00 7.55
CA PRO A 129 -13.51 9.62 7.22
C PRO A 129 -14.72 8.78 6.84
N VAL A 130 -14.54 7.89 5.87
CA VAL A 130 -15.59 7.01 5.37
C VAL A 130 -15.24 5.57 5.69
N LEU A 131 -15.99 4.94 6.58
CA LEU A 131 -15.83 3.54 6.95
C LEU A 131 -16.17 2.62 5.77
N GLY A 132 -15.31 1.63 5.49
CA GLY A 132 -15.62 0.62 4.49
C GLY A 132 -14.45 -0.29 4.14
N TYR A 133 -14.77 -1.37 3.41
CA TYR A 133 -13.80 -2.43 3.05
C TYR A 133 -13.79 -2.74 1.55
N GLN A 134 -14.52 -1.98 0.74
CA GLN A 134 -14.53 -2.21 -0.70
C GLN A 134 -13.18 -1.81 -1.32
N ILE A 135 -12.60 -2.76 -2.05
CA ILE A 135 -11.31 -2.58 -2.73
C ILE A 135 -11.40 -1.48 -3.80
N ALA A 136 -10.35 -0.71 -3.93
CA ALA A 136 -10.22 0.47 -4.79
C ALA A 136 -11.17 1.63 -4.42
N LYS A 137 -12.14 1.44 -3.53
CA LYS A 137 -13.01 2.50 -3.00
C LYS A 137 -12.54 2.98 -1.63
N HIS A 138 -12.52 2.10 -0.65
CA HIS A 138 -12.13 2.38 0.73
C HIS A 138 -10.71 1.89 0.98
N VAL A 139 -10.43 0.62 0.69
CA VAL A 139 -9.11 0.02 0.80
C VAL A 139 -8.36 0.24 -0.51
N SER A 140 -7.28 1.00 -0.44
CA SER A 140 -6.44 1.36 -1.58
C SER A 140 -5.12 0.62 -1.48
N GLY A 141 -4.96 -0.50 -2.20
CA GLY A 141 -3.73 -1.30 -2.16
C GLY A 141 -2.46 -0.53 -2.54
N TRP A 142 -2.61 0.62 -3.22
CA TRP A 142 -1.49 1.51 -3.55
C TRP A 142 -1.06 2.46 -2.42
N ALA A 143 -1.89 2.60 -1.34
CA ALA A 143 -1.62 3.49 -0.22
C ALA A 143 -2.38 3.03 1.02
N LEU A 144 -1.70 2.30 1.89
CA LEU A 144 -2.22 1.82 3.17
C LEU A 144 -1.47 2.50 4.31
N VAL A 145 -2.20 2.99 5.32
CA VAL A 145 -1.62 3.51 6.56
C VAL A 145 -2.27 2.80 7.73
N PHE A 146 -1.47 2.23 8.60
CA PHE A 146 -1.95 1.47 9.74
C PHE A 146 -0.95 1.51 10.90
N THR A 147 -1.41 1.12 12.10
CA THR A 147 -0.56 1.03 13.27
C THR A 147 0.18 -0.29 13.34
N ARG A 148 1.36 -0.29 13.98
CA ARG A 148 2.14 -1.50 14.21
C ARG A 148 1.37 -2.53 15.02
N GLU A 149 0.60 -2.08 16.01
CA GLU A 149 -0.25 -2.97 16.82
C GLU A 149 -1.30 -3.69 15.96
N LEU A 150 -1.90 -2.99 14.99
CA LEU A 150 -2.76 -3.64 14.00
C LEU A 150 -2.01 -4.73 13.22
N TRP A 151 -0.82 -4.41 12.70
CA TRP A 151 -0.02 -5.36 11.92
C TRP A 151 0.33 -6.61 12.73
N LEU A 152 0.69 -6.44 14.01
CA LEU A 152 0.93 -7.57 14.93
C LEU A 152 -0.34 -8.37 15.18
N LYS A 153 -1.49 -7.71 15.38
CA LYS A 153 -2.78 -8.36 15.65
C LYS A 153 -3.26 -9.22 14.49
N ILE A 154 -3.07 -8.78 13.25
CA ILE A 154 -3.46 -9.57 12.07
C ILE A 154 -2.41 -10.63 11.68
N GLY A 155 -1.26 -10.68 12.35
CA GLY A 155 -0.16 -11.62 12.06
C GLY A 155 0.67 -11.23 10.84
N GLY A 156 0.70 -9.94 10.45
CA GLY A 156 1.33 -9.44 9.25
C GLY A 156 0.42 -9.48 8.03
N LEU A 157 0.89 -8.93 6.91
CA LEU A 157 0.19 -9.03 5.63
C LEU A 157 0.32 -10.47 5.09
N ASP A 158 -0.75 -11.01 4.50
CA ASP A 158 -0.78 -12.40 4.04
C ASP A 158 0.13 -12.63 2.82
N GLU A 159 1.28 -13.25 3.04
CA GLU A 159 2.32 -13.47 2.02
C GLU A 159 1.93 -14.52 0.95
N SER A 160 0.81 -15.21 1.10
CA SER A 160 0.27 -16.09 0.06
C SER A 160 -0.23 -15.32 -1.16
N TYR A 161 -0.43 -13.99 -1.02
CA TYR A 161 -0.76 -13.06 -2.10
C TYR A 161 0.49 -12.27 -2.49
N SER A 162 1.07 -12.61 -3.63
CA SER A 162 2.33 -12.01 -4.06
C SER A 162 2.21 -10.60 -4.63
N PHE A 163 1.06 -10.26 -5.24
CA PHE A 163 0.81 -8.95 -5.83
C PHE A 163 -0.69 -8.65 -5.94
N TRP A 164 -1.43 -9.40 -6.81
CA TRP A 164 -2.85 -9.23 -6.97
C TRP A 164 -3.61 -9.72 -5.75
N CYS A 165 -4.76 -9.10 -5.49
CA CYS A 165 -5.61 -9.44 -4.35
C CYS A 165 -4.94 -9.28 -2.97
N SER A 166 -3.78 -8.60 -2.91
CA SER A 166 -3.13 -8.27 -1.62
C SER A 166 -4.01 -7.38 -0.77
N ASP A 167 -4.69 -6.42 -1.38
CA ASP A 167 -5.66 -5.52 -0.76
C ASP A 167 -6.96 -6.24 -0.38
N ASP A 168 -7.45 -7.20 -1.19
CA ASP A 168 -8.56 -8.08 -0.82
C ASP A 168 -8.22 -8.92 0.42
N ALA A 169 -7.02 -9.48 0.47
CA ALA A 169 -6.54 -10.26 1.62
C ALA A 169 -6.47 -9.39 2.87
N TYR A 170 -5.92 -8.17 2.75
CA TYR A 170 -5.84 -7.22 3.85
C TYR A 170 -7.24 -6.83 4.36
N ALA A 171 -8.16 -6.46 3.48
CA ALA A 171 -9.53 -6.14 3.86
C ALA A 171 -10.21 -7.29 4.60
N LYS A 172 -9.98 -8.53 4.15
CA LYS A 172 -10.46 -9.73 4.82
C LYS A 172 -9.84 -9.95 6.20
N GLN A 173 -8.52 -9.75 6.34
CA GLN A 173 -7.84 -9.82 7.64
C GLN A 173 -8.43 -8.79 8.62
N LEU A 174 -8.70 -7.56 8.18
CA LEU A 174 -9.34 -6.54 9.00
C LEU A 174 -10.73 -6.99 9.48
N GLN A 175 -11.59 -7.43 8.55
CA GLN A 175 -12.95 -7.90 8.88
C GLN A 175 -12.95 -9.10 9.83
N GLN A 176 -12.03 -10.05 9.64
CA GLN A 176 -11.90 -11.23 10.52
C GLN A 176 -11.45 -10.91 11.94
N ASN A 177 -10.84 -9.75 12.14
CA ASN A 177 -10.35 -9.28 13.42
C ASN A 177 -11.19 -8.14 14.01
N ASP A 178 -12.38 -7.85 13.41
CA ASP A 178 -13.28 -6.76 13.80
C ASP A 178 -12.55 -5.38 13.83
N ILE A 179 -11.68 -5.12 12.85
CA ILE A 179 -10.90 -3.87 12.74
C ILE A 179 -11.52 -3.00 11.66
N GLU A 180 -11.87 -1.78 12.00
CA GLU A 180 -12.39 -0.79 11.08
C GLU A 180 -11.31 -0.24 10.14
N HIS A 181 -11.69 0.03 8.88
CA HIS A 181 -10.87 0.71 7.90
C HIS A 181 -11.55 1.97 7.37
N TYR A 182 -10.81 3.04 7.28
CA TYR A 182 -11.33 4.34 6.86
C TYR A 182 -10.64 4.85 5.60
N LEU A 183 -11.42 5.24 4.60
CA LEU A 183 -10.93 6.15 3.58
C LEU A 183 -10.88 7.56 4.17
N ILE A 184 -9.77 8.29 3.98
CA ILE A 184 -9.60 9.68 4.42
C ILE A 184 -9.69 10.60 3.19
N PRO A 185 -10.87 11.16 2.88
CA PRO A 185 -11.08 11.93 1.63
C PRO A 185 -10.28 13.24 1.56
N THR A 186 -9.84 13.77 2.70
CA THR A 186 -9.03 14.99 2.77
C THR A 186 -7.53 14.73 2.66
N SER A 187 -7.09 13.49 2.86
CA SER A 187 -5.71 13.07 2.66
C SER A 187 -5.49 12.60 1.22
N ILE A 188 -4.72 13.33 0.43
CA ILE A 188 -4.59 13.08 -1.01
C ILE A 188 -3.23 12.44 -1.32
N VAL A 189 -3.28 11.20 -1.84
CA VAL A 189 -2.15 10.47 -2.42
C VAL A 189 -2.61 9.91 -3.76
N ASN A 190 -2.25 10.58 -4.85
CA ASN A 190 -2.69 10.21 -6.18
C ASN A 190 -1.94 9.00 -6.71
N HIS A 191 -2.65 7.98 -7.14
CA HIS A 191 -2.10 6.86 -7.87
C HIS A 191 -2.00 7.22 -9.35
N VAL A 192 -0.82 7.14 -9.93
CA VAL A 192 -0.60 7.45 -11.34
C VAL A 192 -1.01 6.22 -12.16
N GLU A 193 -2.18 6.28 -12.80
CA GLU A 193 -2.79 5.14 -13.54
C GLU A 193 -1.90 4.49 -14.61
N GLN A 194 -0.74 5.05 -14.89
CA GLN A 194 0.26 4.47 -15.80
C GLN A 194 0.91 3.21 -15.23
N GLY A 195 0.78 2.94 -13.93
CA GLY A 195 1.27 1.70 -13.29
C GLY A 195 0.55 0.44 -13.79
N SER A 196 -0.71 0.50 -14.21
CA SER A 196 -1.39 -0.61 -14.89
C SER A 196 -0.70 -1.01 -16.21
N ASN A 197 0.20 -0.18 -16.73
CA ASN A 197 1.11 -0.54 -17.81
C ASN A 197 2.21 -1.53 -17.37
N THR A 198 2.45 -1.71 -16.06
CA THR A 198 3.36 -2.77 -15.59
C THR A 198 2.91 -4.13 -16.11
N LEU A 199 1.60 -4.41 -16.09
CA LEU A 199 1.03 -5.61 -16.70
C LEU A 199 1.23 -5.69 -18.20
N LYS A 200 1.21 -4.56 -18.90
CA LYS A 200 1.42 -4.54 -20.35
C LYS A 200 2.89 -4.76 -20.72
N THR A 201 3.82 -4.45 -19.82
CA THR A 201 5.26 -4.62 -19.99
C THR A 201 5.78 -5.97 -19.51
N LEU A 202 4.97 -6.72 -18.72
CA LEU A 202 5.30 -8.10 -18.35
C LEU A 202 5.19 -8.99 -19.58
N ASN A 203 6.12 -9.95 -19.72
CA ASN A 203 5.97 -10.99 -20.72
C ASN A 203 4.75 -11.88 -20.42
N GLU A 204 4.23 -12.57 -21.42
CA GLU A 204 3.02 -13.39 -21.27
C GLU A 204 3.17 -14.52 -20.25
N ASP A 205 4.38 -15.09 -20.09
CA ASP A 205 4.63 -16.15 -19.12
C ASP A 205 4.47 -15.65 -17.69
N LEU A 206 4.99 -14.46 -17.39
CA LEU A 206 4.87 -13.84 -16.07
C LEU A 206 3.42 -13.39 -15.78
N LYS A 207 2.70 -12.92 -16.82
CA LYS A 207 1.26 -12.61 -16.70
C LYS A 207 0.44 -13.86 -16.40
N ASN A 208 0.73 -14.96 -17.12
CA ASN A 208 0.04 -16.22 -16.92
C ASN A 208 0.32 -16.83 -15.55
N GLU A 209 1.55 -16.75 -15.08
CA GLU A 209 1.94 -17.20 -13.74
C GLU A 209 1.22 -16.40 -12.66
N LEU A 210 1.22 -15.07 -12.75
CA LEU A 210 0.51 -14.19 -11.84
C LEU A 210 -1.00 -14.50 -11.84
N THR A 211 -1.62 -14.61 -13.00
CA THR A 211 -3.05 -14.91 -13.14
C THR A 211 -3.40 -16.29 -12.58
N TYR A 212 -2.56 -17.29 -12.82
CA TYR A 212 -2.76 -18.67 -12.33
C TYR A 212 -2.65 -18.75 -10.81
N VAL A 213 -1.64 -18.14 -10.23
CA VAL A 213 -1.46 -18.09 -8.76
C VAL A 213 -2.63 -17.39 -8.10
N GLN A 214 -3.11 -16.29 -8.67
CA GLN A 214 -4.28 -15.56 -8.18
C GLN A 214 -5.56 -16.39 -8.22
N ALA A 215 -5.85 -17.01 -9.36
CA ALA A 215 -7.03 -17.84 -9.50
C ALA A 215 -7.01 -19.01 -8.51
N LYS A 216 -5.84 -19.60 -8.26
CA LYS A 216 -5.66 -20.71 -7.35
C LYS A 216 -5.86 -20.29 -5.88
N VAL A 217 -5.30 -19.15 -5.49
CA VAL A 217 -5.44 -18.60 -4.14
C VAL A 217 -6.88 -18.13 -3.90
N TRP A 218 -7.48 -17.44 -4.86
CA TRP A 218 -8.88 -17.01 -4.82
C TRP A 218 -9.84 -18.19 -4.69
N ASN A 219 -9.68 -19.22 -5.52
CA ASN A 219 -10.54 -20.41 -5.49
C ASN A 219 -10.36 -21.23 -4.21
N LYS A 220 -9.16 -21.35 -3.67
CA LYS A 220 -8.90 -22.02 -2.40
C LYS A 220 -9.63 -21.30 -1.25
N ASN A 221 -9.48 -19.99 -1.17
CA ASN A 221 -10.07 -19.18 -0.10
C ASN A 221 -11.61 -19.07 -0.20
N ASN A 222 -12.19 -19.12 -1.41
CA ASN A 222 -13.63 -19.10 -1.59
C ASN A 222 -14.29 -20.47 -1.37
N ASN A 223 -13.56 -21.58 -1.60
CA ASN A 223 -14.05 -22.93 -1.29
C ASN A 223 -14.02 -23.22 0.22
N ASP A 224 -13.12 -22.61 0.97
CA ASP A 224 -13.10 -22.70 2.44
C ASP A 224 -14.15 -21.78 3.10
N ASN A 225 -14.72 -20.82 2.39
CA ASN A 225 -15.79 -19.94 2.85
C ASN A 225 -17.18 -20.51 2.56
N LYS A 226 -17.56 -21.59 3.22
CA LYS A 226 -18.99 -22.00 3.40
C LYS A 226 -19.74 -21.12 4.42
N PHE A 227 -19.20 -19.99 4.84
CA PHE A 227 -19.89 -19.03 5.71
C PHE A 227 -20.31 -17.81 4.89
N GLY A 228 -21.63 -17.69 4.75
CA GLY A 228 -22.33 -16.76 3.92
C GLY A 228 -21.93 -15.30 4.12
N LEU A 229 -21.52 -14.68 3.03
CA LEU A 229 -21.63 -13.25 2.81
C LEU A 229 -22.66 -13.05 1.69
N ASN A 230 -23.92 -13.39 1.96
CA ASN A 230 -25.05 -12.79 1.26
C ASN A 230 -25.31 -11.45 1.93
N GLY A 231 -24.74 -10.38 1.35
CA GLY A 231 -25.02 -9.03 1.75
C GLY A 231 -26.49 -8.68 1.57
N LYS A 232 -27.05 -8.05 2.56
CA LYS A 232 -28.14 -7.09 2.39
C LYS A 232 -27.57 -5.70 2.50
#